data_e27662980958743d46dc43c14b4187ad
#
_entry.id   e27662980958743d46dc43c14b4187ad
#
_cell.length_a   1.000
_cell.length_b   1.000
_cell.length_c   1.000
_cell.angle_alpha   90.00
_cell.angle_beta   90.00
_cell.angle_gamma   90.00
#
_symmetry.space_group_name_H-M   'P 1'
#
loop_
_entity.id
_entity.type
_entity.pdbx_description
1 polymer ?
#
loop_
_entity_poly.entity_id
_entity_poly.type
_entity_poly.pdbx_seq_one_letter_code
_entity_poly.pdbx_strand_id
1 'polypeptide(L)'
;NVIPDWNDLVYREQWRAALDVLHSTNNFPEFTGRVCPAPCEAACTLNINDDPVGIKSIEHFIIDRGWNEGWVVPQPPGAKTGRRVAVIGSGPAGLACAQQLARAGHDVVVYEKADRIGGLLRYGIPDFKMEKHLIDRRMAQMSIEGVVFRPNVHVGKDVDARTIAAEHDAVVIAGGAEEPRDLPVPGRELAGIHFAMEFLPQQNRRVSGEPVKT
;
A
#
# COMPACT_ATOMS: atom_id res chain seq x y z
N ASN A 1 9.32 14.76 2.22
CA ASN A 1 9.95 13.58 2.79
C ASN A 1 11.22 13.97 3.55
N VAL A 2 11.40 13.46 4.75
CA VAL A 2 12.52 13.75 5.65
C VAL A 2 13.71 12.79 5.40
N ILE A 3 14.09 12.64 4.13
CA ILE A 3 15.13 11.71 3.70
C ILE A 3 16.50 11.98 4.35
N PRO A 4 16.99 13.23 4.43
CA PRO A 4 18.27 13.51 5.10
C PRO A 4 18.28 13.12 6.57
N ASP A 5 17.16 13.33 7.28
CA ASP A 5 17.07 13.10 8.72
C ASP A 5 17.23 11.61 9.06
N TRP A 6 16.46 10.73 8.42
CA TRP A 6 16.59 9.30 8.70
C TRP A 6 17.89 8.69 8.11
N ASN A 7 18.48 9.27 7.05
CA ASN A 7 19.82 8.87 6.58
C ASN A 7 20.89 9.21 7.62
N ASP A 8 20.87 10.41 8.21
CA ASP A 8 21.82 10.80 9.28
C ASP A 8 21.67 9.89 10.51
N LEU A 9 20.43 9.54 10.87
CA LEU A 9 20.17 8.61 11.98
C LEU A 9 20.72 7.20 11.68
N VAL A 10 20.59 6.71 10.45
CA VAL A 10 21.18 5.44 10.02
C VAL A 10 22.71 5.51 10.08
N TYR A 11 23.31 6.59 9.60
CA TYR A 11 24.76 6.80 9.68
C TYR A 11 25.27 6.76 11.12
N ARG A 12 24.47 7.27 12.07
CA ARG A 12 24.77 7.23 13.51
C ARG A 12 24.32 5.94 14.21
N GLU A 13 23.92 4.92 13.47
CA GLU A 13 23.41 3.63 13.97
C GLU A 13 22.16 3.75 14.87
N GLN A 14 21.45 4.87 14.82
CA GLN A 14 20.20 5.14 15.56
C GLN A 14 18.98 4.60 14.82
N TRP A 15 18.97 3.31 14.56
CA TRP A 15 18.00 2.64 13.69
C TRP A 15 16.54 2.81 14.12
N ARG A 16 16.27 2.74 15.41
CA ARG A 16 14.90 2.92 15.93
C ARG A 16 14.41 4.35 15.68
N ALA A 17 15.23 5.34 15.96
CA ALA A 17 14.90 6.74 15.68
C ALA A 17 14.73 6.98 14.16
N ALA A 18 15.55 6.33 13.32
CA ALA A 18 15.39 6.39 11.88
C ALA A 18 14.04 5.82 11.43
N LEU A 19 13.57 4.72 12.02
CA LEU A 19 12.26 4.15 11.77
C LEU A 19 11.13 5.10 12.17
N ASP A 20 11.22 5.74 13.33
CA ASP A 20 10.21 6.68 13.82
C ASP A 20 10.10 7.90 12.88
N VAL A 21 11.24 8.44 12.44
CA VAL A 21 11.30 9.54 11.47
C VAL A 21 10.74 9.10 10.11
N LEU A 22 11.09 7.90 9.63
CA LEU A 22 10.58 7.36 8.37
C LEU A 22 9.06 7.19 8.42
N HIS A 23 8.52 6.61 9.50
CA HIS A 23 7.09 6.43 9.69
C HIS A 23 6.32 7.75 9.85
N SER A 24 6.95 8.85 10.22
CA SER A 24 6.28 10.14 10.34
C SER A 24 5.72 10.66 9.00
N THR A 25 6.29 10.22 7.89
CA THR A 25 5.87 10.63 6.53
C THR A 25 5.50 9.48 5.61
N ASN A 26 5.72 8.22 6.02
CA ASN A 26 5.44 7.04 5.22
C ASN A 26 4.82 5.92 6.07
N ASN A 27 3.57 5.57 5.79
CA ASN A 27 2.86 4.51 6.50
C ASN A 27 3.45 3.11 6.23
N PHE A 28 3.92 2.87 5.01
CA PHE A 28 4.29 1.54 4.53
C PHE A 28 5.64 1.53 3.81
N PRO A 29 6.74 1.79 4.52
CA PRO A 29 8.07 1.80 3.90
C PRO A 29 8.45 0.45 3.29
N GLU A 30 7.91 -0.67 3.78
CA GLU A 30 8.11 -1.99 3.18
C GLU A 30 7.52 -2.12 1.78
N PHE A 31 6.46 -1.36 1.45
CA PHE A 31 5.89 -1.33 0.11
C PHE A 31 6.67 -0.39 -0.79
N THR A 32 6.83 0.85 -0.38
CA THR A 32 7.56 1.86 -1.17
C THR A 32 9.02 1.48 -1.37
N GLY A 33 9.69 1.00 -0.36
CA GLY A 33 11.07 0.54 -0.44
C GLY A 33 11.31 -0.63 -1.42
N ARG A 34 10.24 -1.36 -1.79
CA ARG A 34 10.31 -2.45 -2.78
C ARG A 34 9.82 -2.06 -4.16
N VAL A 35 8.75 -1.26 -4.26
CA VAL A 35 8.05 -1.04 -5.53
C VAL A 35 8.22 0.36 -6.12
N CYS A 36 8.65 1.34 -5.33
CA CYS A 36 8.84 2.72 -5.79
C CYS A 36 9.94 2.77 -6.88
N PRO A 37 9.74 3.50 -7.98
CA PRO A 37 10.78 3.72 -8.99
C PRO A 37 11.92 4.64 -8.53
N ALA A 38 11.81 5.21 -7.33
CA ALA A 38 12.80 6.06 -6.67
C ALA A 38 13.27 7.27 -7.52
N PRO A 39 12.35 8.14 -7.97
CA PRO A 39 12.76 9.34 -8.72
C PRO A 39 13.64 10.28 -7.88
N CYS A 40 13.60 10.15 -6.55
CA CYS A 40 14.48 10.87 -5.63
C CYS A 40 15.96 10.48 -5.80
N GLU A 41 16.26 9.23 -6.17
CA GLU A 41 17.63 8.79 -6.47
C GLU A 41 18.11 9.39 -7.80
N ALA A 42 17.26 9.36 -8.84
CA ALA A 42 17.59 9.96 -10.14
C ALA A 42 17.80 11.49 -10.04
N ALA A 43 17.09 12.16 -9.12
CA ALA A 43 17.19 13.60 -8.87
C ALA A 43 18.23 13.96 -7.79
N CYS A 44 18.94 12.99 -7.24
CA CYS A 44 19.94 13.23 -6.20
C CYS A 44 21.09 14.11 -6.73
N THR A 45 21.40 15.19 -6.03
CA THR A 45 22.49 16.11 -6.45
C THR A 45 23.86 15.46 -6.40
N LEU A 46 24.06 14.43 -5.59
CA LEU A 46 25.30 13.65 -5.58
C LEU A 46 25.54 12.97 -6.93
N ASN A 47 24.48 12.62 -7.66
CA ASN A 47 24.53 12.00 -8.98
C ASN A 47 25.16 12.89 -10.10
N ILE A 48 25.56 14.12 -9.76
CA ILE A 48 26.30 15.01 -10.67
C ILE A 48 27.76 14.57 -10.79
N ASN A 49 28.38 14.11 -9.71
CA ASN A 49 29.79 13.80 -9.65
C ASN A 49 30.08 12.38 -9.11
N ASP A 50 29.09 11.66 -8.58
CA ASP A 50 29.21 10.35 -7.98
C ASP A 50 27.90 9.56 -8.12
N ASP A 51 27.84 8.34 -7.61
CA ASP A 51 26.61 7.56 -7.55
C ASP A 51 25.59 8.21 -6.59
N PRO A 52 24.28 8.19 -6.93
CA PRO A 52 23.26 8.74 -6.06
C PRO A 52 23.16 7.98 -4.73
N VAL A 53 22.65 8.65 -3.70
CA VAL A 53 22.32 7.98 -2.45
C VAL A 53 21.28 6.89 -2.71
N GLY A 54 21.52 5.66 -2.25
CA GLY A 54 20.60 4.54 -2.34
C GLY A 54 19.41 4.69 -1.39
N ILE A 55 18.58 5.71 -1.61
CA ILE A 55 17.50 6.15 -0.72
C ILE A 55 16.50 5.03 -0.50
N LYS A 56 16.02 4.41 -1.56
CA LYS A 56 15.05 3.32 -1.51
C LYS A 56 15.60 2.09 -0.77
N SER A 57 16.86 1.76 -0.98
CA SER A 57 17.52 0.64 -0.31
C SER A 57 17.64 0.87 1.20
N ILE A 58 17.97 2.09 1.60
CA ILE A 58 18.07 2.46 3.02
C ILE A 58 16.69 2.45 3.66
N GLU A 59 15.67 3.04 3.02
CA GLU A 59 14.26 3.00 3.45
C GLU A 59 13.79 1.56 3.70
N HIS A 60 14.05 0.67 2.73
CA HIS A 60 13.73 -0.75 2.80
C HIS A 60 14.43 -1.42 4.00
N PHE A 61 15.72 -1.16 4.20
CA PHE A 61 16.49 -1.76 5.28
C PHE A 61 16.01 -1.29 6.66
N ILE A 62 15.67 0.00 6.82
CA ILE A 62 15.13 0.54 8.07
C ILE A 62 13.86 -0.20 8.49
N ILE A 63 12.92 -0.37 7.58
CA ILE A 63 11.64 -0.99 7.92
C ILE A 63 11.76 -2.50 8.15
N ASP A 64 12.56 -3.19 7.35
CA ASP A 64 12.76 -4.64 7.54
C ASP A 64 13.44 -4.92 8.88
N ARG A 65 14.44 -4.12 9.25
CA ARG A 65 15.03 -4.19 10.58
C ARG A 65 14.01 -3.89 11.67
N GLY A 66 13.17 -2.86 11.48
CA GLY A 66 12.13 -2.51 12.44
C GLY A 66 11.14 -3.64 12.72
N TRP A 67 10.79 -4.40 11.70
CA TRP A 67 9.95 -5.59 11.85
C TRP A 67 10.71 -6.74 12.55
N ASN A 68 11.93 -7.00 12.16
CA ASN A 68 12.75 -8.09 12.71
C ASN A 68 13.06 -7.88 14.20
N GLU A 69 13.29 -6.64 14.61
CA GLU A 69 13.54 -6.25 16.01
C GLU A 69 12.24 -6.06 16.82
N GLY A 70 11.07 -6.24 16.21
CA GLY A 70 9.78 -6.06 16.88
C GLY A 70 9.44 -4.60 17.24
N TRP A 71 10.03 -3.61 16.58
CA TRP A 71 9.76 -2.20 16.85
C TRP A 71 8.47 -1.72 16.19
N VAL A 72 8.05 -2.37 15.12
CA VAL A 72 6.79 -2.05 14.44
C VAL A 72 5.64 -2.73 15.17
N VAL A 73 4.98 -1.97 16.01
CA VAL A 73 3.85 -2.45 16.84
C VAL A 73 2.55 -1.72 16.49
N PRO A 74 1.39 -2.34 16.74
CA PRO A 74 0.11 -1.64 16.60
C PRO A 74 0.03 -0.39 17.48
N GLN A 75 -0.60 0.64 16.96
CA GLN A 75 -0.82 1.92 17.65
C GLN A 75 -2.33 2.20 17.73
N PRO A 76 -3.06 1.52 18.61
CA PRO A 76 -4.47 1.80 18.79
C PRO A 76 -4.67 3.21 19.37
N PRO A 77 -5.78 3.89 19.03
CA PRO A 77 -6.04 5.24 19.51
C PRO A 77 -6.29 5.25 21.01
N GLY A 78 -5.84 6.30 21.69
CA GLY A 78 -6.08 6.50 23.12
C GLY A 78 -7.55 6.81 23.45
N ALA A 79 -8.31 7.38 22.50
CA ALA A 79 -9.74 7.69 22.63
C ALA A 79 -10.44 7.58 21.29
N LYS A 80 -11.72 7.20 21.34
CA LYS A 80 -12.58 7.16 20.14
C LYS A 80 -13.27 8.52 19.92
N THR A 81 -13.38 8.91 18.66
CA THR A 81 -14.07 10.17 18.28
C THR A 81 -15.58 9.98 18.10
N GLY A 82 -16.05 8.74 18.00
CA GLY A 82 -17.43 8.41 17.66
C GLY A 82 -17.80 8.66 16.19
N ARG A 83 -16.84 9.05 15.35
CA ARG A 83 -17.04 9.27 13.92
C ARG A 83 -16.73 8.01 13.13
N ARG A 84 -17.61 7.71 12.17
CA ARG A 84 -17.50 6.55 11.27
C ARG A 84 -17.03 7.00 9.89
N VAL A 85 -15.99 6.36 9.36
CA VAL A 85 -15.46 6.67 8.04
C VAL A 85 -15.43 5.42 7.17
N ALA A 86 -16.00 5.50 5.97
CA ALA A 86 -15.85 4.49 4.94
C ALA A 86 -14.68 4.83 4.02
N VAL A 87 -13.84 3.84 3.73
CA VAL A 87 -12.78 3.93 2.71
C VAL A 87 -13.10 2.93 1.61
N ILE A 88 -13.29 3.41 0.39
CA ILE A 88 -13.63 2.58 -0.78
C ILE A 88 -12.34 2.33 -1.57
N GLY A 89 -11.89 1.08 -1.54
CA GLY A 89 -10.65 0.63 -2.15
C GLY A 89 -9.53 0.39 -1.13
N SER A 90 -8.88 -0.75 -1.26
CA SER A 90 -7.81 -1.22 -0.36
C SER A 90 -6.41 -1.15 -0.98
N GLY A 91 -6.22 -0.35 -2.01
CA GLY A 91 -4.89 -0.03 -2.51
C GLY A 91 -4.06 0.76 -1.49
N PRO A 92 -2.77 1.03 -1.76
CA PRO A 92 -1.89 1.69 -0.79
C PRO A 92 -2.42 3.03 -0.28
N ALA A 93 -3.10 3.81 -1.12
CA ALA A 93 -3.70 5.09 -0.72
C ALA A 93 -4.84 4.89 0.30
N GLY A 94 -5.77 3.95 0.01
CA GLY A 94 -6.88 3.63 0.91
C GLY A 94 -6.39 3.06 2.24
N LEU A 95 -5.39 2.16 2.21
CA LEU A 95 -4.81 1.60 3.42
C LEU A 95 -4.11 2.66 4.28
N ALA A 96 -3.33 3.57 3.67
CA ALA A 96 -2.66 4.63 4.42
C ALA A 96 -3.67 5.58 5.08
N CYS A 97 -4.71 5.98 4.34
CA CYS A 97 -5.80 6.79 4.88
C CYS A 97 -6.52 6.07 6.04
N ALA A 98 -6.88 4.80 5.85
CA ALA A 98 -7.56 4.00 6.87
C ALA A 98 -6.73 3.88 8.15
N GLN A 99 -5.43 3.64 8.05
CA GLN A 99 -4.55 3.55 9.20
C GLN A 99 -4.47 4.87 9.97
N GLN A 100 -4.26 5.98 9.28
CA GLN A 100 -4.19 7.31 9.93
C GLN A 100 -5.51 7.68 10.61
N LEU A 101 -6.64 7.42 9.97
CA LEU A 101 -7.96 7.69 10.55
C LEU A 101 -8.25 6.82 11.78
N ALA A 102 -7.87 5.52 11.73
CA ALA A 102 -8.04 4.63 12.88
C ALA A 102 -7.17 5.07 14.06
N ARG A 103 -5.90 5.43 13.82
CA ARG A 103 -4.99 5.98 14.84
C ARG A 103 -5.48 7.31 15.41
N ALA A 104 -6.19 8.12 14.59
CA ALA A 104 -6.85 9.34 15.06
C ALA A 104 -8.13 9.08 15.88
N GLY A 105 -8.56 7.83 16.02
CA GLY A 105 -9.68 7.41 16.86
C GLY A 105 -11.01 7.28 16.13
N HIS A 106 -11.04 7.38 14.81
CA HIS A 106 -12.26 7.13 14.03
C HIS A 106 -12.56 5.64 13.89
N ASP A 107 -13.83 5.29 13.72
CA ASP A 107 -14.25 3.94 13.37
C ASP A 107 -14.18 3.82 11.85
N VAL A 108 -13.25 3.00 11.35
CA VAL A 108 -12.91 2.93 9.93
C VAL A 108 -13.28 1.58 9.34
N VAL A 109 -14.01 1.60 8.23
CA VAL A 109 -14.32 0.43 7.43
C VAL A 109 -13.75 0.59 6.03
N VAL A 110 -12.92 -0.37 5.59
CA VAL A 110 -12.38 -0.44 4.23
C VAL A 110 -13.20 -1.43 3.41
N TYR A 111 -13.83 -0.97 2.35
CA TYR A 111 -14.57 -1.79 1.38
C TYR A 111 -13.67 -2.09 0.19
N GLU A 112 -13.55 -3.36 -0.14
CA GLU A 112 -12.76 -3.84 -1.27
C GLU A 112 -13.59 -4.79 -2.13
N LYS A 113 -13.64 -4.54 -3.45
CA LYS A 113 -14.39 -5.38 -4.38
C LYS A 113 -13.74 -6.74 -4.64
N ALA A 114 -12.40 -6.81 -4.54
CA ALA A 114 -11.68 -8.06 -4.68
C ALA A 114 -11.81 -8.94 -3.43
N ASP A 115 -11.48 -10.20 -3.58
CA ASP A 115 -11.52 -11.21 -2.51
C ASP A 115 -10.43 -11.00 -1.44
N ARG A 116 -9.39 -10.22 -1.76
CA ARG A 116 -8.29 -9.90 -0.82
C ARG A 116 -7.93 -8.42 -0.86
N ILE A 117 -7.48 -7.94 0.28
CA ILE A 117 -7.02 -6.57 0.48
C ILE A 117 -5.63 -6.35 -0.17
N GLY A 118 -5.37 -5.13 -0.66
CA GLY A 118 -4.05 -4.71 -1.14
C GLY A 118 -4.05 -4.10 -2.54
N GLY A 119 -5.15 -4.19 -3.29
CA GLY A 119 -5.26 -3.60 -4.63
C GLY A 119 -4.12 -4.06 -5.55
N LEU A 120 -3.46 -3.13 -6.24
CA LEU A 120 -2.34 -3.43 -7.14
C LEU A 120 -1.11 -4.02 -6.45
N LEU A 121 -0.91 -3.78 -5.16
CA LEU A 121 0.16 -4.43 -4.41
C LEU A 121 -0.01 -5.95 -4.40
N ARG A 122 -1.26 -6.43 -4.30
CA ARG A 122 -1.59 -7.85 -4.31
C ARG A 122 -1.73 -8.43 -5.71
N TYR A 123 -2.45 -7.74 -6.58
CA TYR A 123 -2.84 -8.28 -7.89
C TYR A 123 -1.99 -7.80 -9.07
N GLY A 124 -1.24 -6.69 -8.90
CA GLY A 124 -0.42 -6.11 -9.95
C GLY A 124 1.08 -6.36 -9.78
N ILE A 125 1.59 -6.33 -8.56
CA ILE A 125 3.03 -6.48 -8.29
C ILE A 125 3.40 -7.98 -8.19
N PRO A 126 4.40 -8.46 -8.95
CA PRO A 126 4.89 -9.84 -8.83
C PRO A 126 5.58 -10.11 -7.49
N ASP A 127 5.50 -11.35 -7.00
CA ASP A 127 6.07 -11.77 -5.71
C ASP A 127 7.59 -11.57 -5.62
N PHE A 128 8.31 -11.73 -6.73
CA PHE A 128 9.75 -11.49 -6.78
C PHE A 128 10.15 -10.03 -6.52
N LYS A 129 9.19 -9.09 -6.63
CA LYS A 129 9.38 -7.68 -6.25
C LYS A 129 8.89 -7.40 -4.84
N MET A 130 7.78 -8.01 -4.45
CA MET A 130 7.17 -7.79 -3.14
C MET A 130 6.32 -9.00 -2.76
N GLU A 131 6.74 -9.73 -1.77
CA GLU A 131 6.06 -10.90 -1.22
C GLU A 131 4.74 -10.50 -0.53
N LYS A 132 3.69 -11.28 -0.74
CA LYS A 132 2.34 -10.90 -0.29
C LYS A 132 2.15 -10.99 1.23
N HIS A 133 2.97 -11.78 1.93
CA HIS A 133 2.94 -11.83 3.38
C HIS A 133 3.20 -10.47 4.05
N LEU A 134 3.91 -9.56 3.37
CA LEU A 134 4.15 -8.19 3.86
C LEU A 134 2.83 -7.40 3.96
N ILE A 135 1.92 -7.60 3.00
CA ILE A 135 0.57 -7.02 3.04
C ILE A 135 -0.20 -7.62 4.21
N ASP A 136 -0.20 -8.94 4.34
CA ASP A 136 -0.96 -9.67 5.37
C ASP A 136 -0.49 -9.26 6.77
N ARG A 137 0.82 -9.13 6.98
CA ARG A 137 1.41 -8.65 8.23
C ARG A 137 0.93 -7.23 8.58
N ARG A 138 0.92 -6.32 7.59
CA ARG A 138 0.46 -4.94 7.81
C ARG A 138 -1.04 -4.88 8.07
N MET A 139 -1.83 -5.69 7.37
CA MET A 139 -3.27 -5.79 7.63
C MET A 139 -3.57 -6.28 9.05
N ALA A 140 -2.84 -7.29 9.52
CA ALA A 140 -3.00 -7.80 10.90
C ALA A 140 -2.74 -6.68 11.92
N GLN A 141 -1.68 -5.89 11.73
CA GLN A 141 -1.41 -4.71 12.55
C GLN A 141 -2.56 -3.70 12.51
N MET A 142 -3.03 -3.32 11.31
CA MET A 142 -4.10 -2.33 11.14
C MET A 142 -5.43 -2.81 11.74
N SER A 143 -5.71 -4.11 11.70
CA SER A 143 -6.89 -4.69 12.36
C SER A 143 -6.84 -4.50 13.88
N ILE A 144 -5.67 -4.67 14.49
CA ILE A 144 -5.46 -4.40 15.93
C ILE A 144 -5.60 -2.89 16.23
N GLU A 145 -5.20 -2.02 15.30
CA GLU A 145 -5.40 -0.58 15.39
C GLU A 145 -6.86 -0.14 15.22
N GLY A 146 -7.75 -1.06 14.83
CA GLY A 146 -9.20 -0.83 14.77
C GLY A 146 -9.77 -0.67 13.36
N VAL A 147 -8.99 -0.93 12.31
CA VAL A 147 -9.50 -0.94 10.92
C VAL A 147 -10.29 -2.22 10.66
N VAL A 148 -11.50 -2.08 10.16
CA VAL A 148 -12.36 -3.18 9.72
C VAL A 148 -12.26 -3.35 8.21
N PHE A 149 -11.88 -4.53 7.73
CA PHE A 149 -11.79 -4.85 6.31
C PHE A 149 -13.02 -5.62 5.83
N ARG A 150 -13.59 -5.19 4.70
CA ARG A 150 -14.75 -5.80 4.03
C ARG A 150 -14.39 -6.14 2.58
N PRO A 151 -13.68 -7.28 2.33
CA PRO A 151 -13.46 -7.77 0.98
C PRO A 151 -14.76 -8.33 0.37
N ASN A 152 -14.75 -8.53 -0.95
CA ASN A 152 -15.92 -8.98 -1.75
C ASN A 152 -17.11 -8.02 -1.66
N VAL A 153 -16.88 -6.73 -1.50
CA VAL A 153 -17.93 -5.70 -1.49
C VAL A 153 -17.63 -4.63 -2.53
N HIS A 154 -18.31 -4.70 -3.66
CA HIS A 154 -18.20 -3.70 -4.72
C HIS A 154 -19.22 -2.58 -4.48
N VAL A 155 -18.78 -1.47 -3.93
CA VAL A 155 -19.63 -0.29 -3.71
C VAL A 155 -20.09 0.27 -5.06
N GLY A 156 -21.39 0.52 -5.17
CA GLY A 156 -22.05 0.92 -6.43
C GLY A 156 -22.61 -0.25 -7.25
N LYS A 157 -22.30 -1.51 -6.86
CA LYS A 157 -22.85 -2.70 -7.50
C LYS A 157 -23.52 -3.63 -6.47
N ASP A 158 -22.77 -4.06 -5.46
CA ASP A 158 -23.29 -4.97 -4.41
C ASP A 158 -23.96 -4.19 -3.27
N VAL A 159 -23.45 -2.99 -2.99
CA VAL A 159 -23.98 -2.05 -2.01
C VAL A 159 -24.12 -0.67 -2.65
N ASP A 160 -25.27 -0.03 -2.49
CA ASP A 160 -25.51 1.32 -2.99
C ASP A 160 -24.58 2.32 -2.28
N ALA A 161 -23.92 3.17 -3.06
CA ALA A 161 -23.03 4.21 -2.54
C ALA A 161 -23.75 5.19 -1.61
N ARG A 162 -25.06 5.43 -1.82
CA ARG A 162 -25.88 6.29 -0.95
C ARG A 162 -26.09 5.67 0.42
N THR A 163 -26.22 4.33 0.49
CA THR A 163 -26.30 3.60 1.76
C THR A 163 -25.01 3.78 2.55
N ILE A 164 -23.85 3.60 1.90
CA ILE A 164 -22.54 3.83 2.54
C ILE A 164 -22.44 5.28 3.04
N ALA A 165 -22.85 6.26 2.22
CA ALA A 165 -22.81 7.68 2.61
C ALA A 165 -23.76 8.01 3.77
N ALA A 166 -24.91 7.34 3.87
CA ALA A 166 -25.88 7.56 4.96
C ALA A 166 -25.43 6.90 6.29
N GLU A 167 -24.65 5.82 6.21
CA GLU A 167 -24.18 5.07 7.38
C GLU A 167 -22.87 5.61 7.97
N HIS A 168 -22.17 6.51 7.28
CA HIS A 168 -20.88 7.04 7.68
C HIS A 168 -20.86 8.58 7.70
N ASP A 169 -20.06 9.14 8.60
CA ASP A 169 -19.89 10.60 8.69
C ASP A 169 -19.03 11.14 7.52
N ALA A 170 -18.18 10.30 6.94
CA ALA A 170 -17.38 10.64 5.76
C ALA A 170 -17.09 9.40 4.91
N VAL A 171 -16.89 9.63 3.60
CA VAL A 171 -16.51 8.59 2.64
C VAL A 171 -15.27 9.03 1.89
N VAL A 172 -14.26 8.18 1.85
CA VAL A 172 -13.03 8.36 1.08
C VAL A 172 -13.04 7.42 -0.12
N ILE A 173 -12.89 7.95 -1.32
CA ILE A 173 -12.82 7.17 -2.55
C ILE A 173 -11.36 6.99 -2.93
N ALA A 174 -10.86 5.77 -2.86
CA ALA A 174 -9.48 5.36 -3.16
C ALA A 174 -9.45 4.13 -4.10
N GLY A 175 -10.38 4.07 -5.06
CA GLY A 175 -10.61 2.92 -5.96
C GLY A 175 -9.53 2.67 -6.99
N GLY A 176 -8.55 3.58 -7.14
CA GLY A 176 -7.51 3.49 -8.16
C GLY A 176 -8.01 3.80 -9.57
N ALA A 177 -7.18 3.49 -10.58
CA ALA A 177 -7.50 3.63 -12.00
C ALA A 177 -7.46 2.26 -12.66
N GLU A 178 -8.57 1.83 -13.25
CA GLU A 178 -8.69 0.49 -13.83
C GLU A 178 -8.84 0.49 -15.35
N GLU A 179 -9.28 1.62 -15.92
CA GLU A 179 -9.36 1.77 -17.37
C GLU A 179 -7.97 1.83 -17.99
N PRO A 180 -7.58 0.84 -18.80
CA PRO A 180 -6.27 0.83 -19.41
C PRO A 180 -6.18 1.90 -20.49
N ARG A 181 -5.03 2.56 -20.59
CA ARG A 181 -4.70 3.33 -21.80
C ARG A 181 -4.20 2.37 -22.86
N ASP A 182 -4.91 2.32 -23.97
CA ASP A 182 -4.46 1.52 -25.10
C ASP A 182 -3.36 2.23 -25.90
N LEU A 183 -2.56 1.44 -26.62
CA LEU A 183 -1.54 1.93 -27.52
C LEU A 183 -1.95 1.53 -28.97
N PRO A 184 -2.63 2.43 -29.71
CA PRO A 184 -3.15 2.12 -31.04
C PRO A 184 -2.02 2.18 -32.10
N VAL A 185 -1.21 1.13 -32.15
CA VAL A 185 -0.13 0.94 -33.14
C VAL A 185 -0.45 -0.27 -34.01
N PRO A 186 0.10 -0.37 -35.24
CA PRO A 186 -0.04 -1.54 -36.08
C PRO A 186 0.38 -2.82 -35.34
N GLY A 187 -0.45 -3.85 -35.42
CA GLY A 187 -0.24 -5.12 -34.69
C GLY A 187 -0.90 -5.21 -33.32
N ARG A 188 -1.52 -4.13 -32.82
CA ARG A 188 -2.23 -4.15 -31.52
C ARG A 188 -3.38 -5.18 -31.48
N GLU A 189 -3.93 -5.49 -32.64
CA GLU A 189 -5.00 -6.45 -32.85
C GLU A 189 -4.55 -7.92 -32.84
N LEU A 190 -3.24 -8.18 -32.79
CA LEU A 190 -2.71 -9.54 -32.81
C LEU A 190 -3.06 -10.31 -31.53
N ALA A 191 -3.28 -11.60 -31.67
CA ALA A 191 -3.54 -12.51 -30.54
C ALA A 191 -2.31 -12.57 -29.60
N GLY A 192 -2.58 -12.64 -28.29
CA GLY A 192 -1.54 -12.72 -27.26
C GLY A 192 -1.07 -11.37 -26.73
N ILE A 193 -1.64 -10.25 -27.22
CA ILE A 193 -1.40 -8.92 -26.69
C ILE A 193 -2.51 -8.56 -25.71
N HIS A 194 -2.19 -8.54 -24.42
CA HIS A 194 -3.14 -8.34 -23.34
C HIS A 194 -2.83 -7.07 -22.56
N PHE A 195 -3.83 -6.48 -21.92
CA PHE A 195 -3.62 -5.45 -20.91
C PHE A 195 -2.98 -6.04 -19.65
N ALA A 196 -2.10 -5.28 -19.01
CA ALA A 196 -1.36 -5.73 -17.83
C ALA A 196 -2.29 -6.25 -16.72
N MET A 197 -3.44 -5.59 -16.49
CA MET A 197 -4.39 -5.98 -15.45
C MET A 197 -5.31 -7.15 -15.84
N GLU A 198 -5.22 -7.64 -17.05
CA GLU A 198 -5.81 -8.95 -17.44
C GLU A 198 -4.85 -10.09 -17.11
N PHE A 199 -3.55 -9.88 -17.32
CA PHE A 199 -2.51 -10.89 -17.14
C PHE A 199 -1.99 -10.98 -15.69
N LEU A 200 -1.61 -9.86 -15.08
CA LEU A 200 -0.95 -9.83 -13.78
C LEU A 200 -1.78 -10.44 -12.64
N PRO A 201 -3.11 -10.19 -12.53
CA PRO A 201 -3.93 -10.83 -11.50
C PRO A 201 -3.97 -12.34 -11.60
N GLN A 202 -4.03 -12.89 -12.82
CA GLN A 202 -4.00 -14.33 -13.04
C GLN A 202 -2.68 -14.93 -12.56
N GLN A 203 -1.56 -14.31 -12.91
CA GLN A 203 -0.24 -14.78 -12.50
C GLN A 203 -0.06 -14.69 -10.97
N ASN A 204 -0.48 -13.59 -10.35
CA ASN A 204 -0.40 -13.44 -8.89
C ASN A 204 -1.29 -14.48 -8.16
N ARG A 205 -2.49 -14.76 -8.67
CA ARG A 205 -3.37 -15.82 -8.14
C ARG A 205 -2.72 -17.20 -8.27
N ARG A 206 -2.13 -17.50 -9.43
CA ARG A 206 -1.44 -18.76 -9.66
C ARG A 206 -0.26 -18.95 -8.69
N VAL A 207 0.55 -17.93 -8.48
CA VAL A 207 1.69 -17.97 -7.55
C VAL A 207 1.21 -18.16 -6.11
N SER A 208 0.05 -17.59 -5.73
CA SER A 208 -0.56 -17.80 -4.42
C SER A 208 -1.27 -19.14 -4.26
N GLY A 209 -1.19 -20.04 -5.25
CA GLY A 209 -1.75 -21.40 -5.19
C GLY A 209 -3.25 -21.49 -5.52
N GLU A 210 -3.84 -20.43 -6.06
CA GLU A 210 -5.23 -20.41 -6.49
C GLU A 210 -5.40 -21.08 -7.87
N PRO A 211 -6.48 -21.83 -8.10
CA PRO A 211 -6.78 -22.36 -9.41
C PRO A 211 -7.10 -21.23 -10.39
N VAL A 212 -6.31 -21.12 -11.45
CA VAL A 212 -6.54 -20.16 -12.54
C VAL A 212 -7.08 -20.91 -13.73
N LYS A 213 -8.22 -20.47 -14.26
CA LYS A 213 -8.72 -20.98 -15.54
C LYS A 213 -7.77 -20.50 -16.64
N THR A 214 -7.13 -21.44 -17.31
CA THR A 214 -6.34 -21.22 -18.53
C THR A 214 -7.27 -21.01 -19.71
#